data_1c65b066dc717f79cdd69da605ba11e4
#
_entry.id   1c65b066dc717f79cdd69da605ba11e4
#
_cell.length_a   1.000
_cell.length_b   1.000
_cell.length_c   1.000
_cell.angle_alpha   90.00
_cell.angle_beta   90.00
_cell.angle_gamma   90.00
#
_symmetry.space_group_name_H-M   'P 1'
#
loop_
_entity.id
_entity.type
_entity.pdbx_description
1 polymer ?
#
loop_
_entity_poly.entity_id
_entity_poly.type
_entity_poly.pdbx_seq_one_letter_code
_entity_poly.pdbx_strand_id
1 'polypeptide(L)'
;MSRHPFFWVPTLYVAEGIPYIIAMTVSVVLYKRLGISNTDIALYTSWFYLPWVIKPLWSPLVDMFRTKRSWILAMQLLIAVSLFFLALFIPTAGFFRFTLLFFWIMAFCSATHDIAADGFYMLGLRQDEQAALVGVRTTFYRIATIAAKGGLVILAGYLEMRGLPVASAWSLTFFAVAAIFMVLF
;
A
#
# COMPACT_ATOMS: atom_id res chain seq x y z
N MET A 1 14.78 14.56 19.34
CA MET A 1 13.96 13.73 20.26
C MET A 1 13.82 12.35 19.60
N SER A 2 14.54 11.33 20.07
CA SER A 2 14.38 9.96 19.61
C SER A 2 13.08 9.42 20.20
N ARG A 3 12.02 9.33 19.39
CA ARG A 3 10.82 8.63 19.84
C ARG A 3 11.17 7.17 20.09
N HIS A 4 10.69 6.63 21.21
CA HIS A 4 10.96 5.24 21.60
C HIS A 4 10.59 4.27 20.45
N PRO A 5 11.41 3.28 20.10
CA PRO A 5 11.21 2.39 18.97
C PRO A 5 9.81 1.73 18.90
N PHE A 6 9.23 1.40 20.04
CA PHE A 6 7.90 0.82 20.15
C PHE A 6 6.75 1.68 19.57
N PHE A 7 6.98 2.98 19.33
CA PHE A 7 5.95 3.84 18.73
C PHE A 7 6.08 3.96 17.21
N TRP A 8 7.29 4.04 16.67
CA TRP A 8 7.47 4.26 15.24
C TRP A 8 7.59 2.95 14.43
N VAL A 9 8.09 1.86 15.01
CA VAL A 9 8.17 0.57 14.33
C VAL A 9 6.78 0.05 13.92
N PRO A 10 5.78 -0.01 14.81
CA PRO A 10 4.43 -0.42 14.43
C PRO A 10 3.83 0.39 13.29
N THR A 11 3.87 1.72 13.40
CA THR A 11 3.27 2.61 12.38
C THR A 11 3.95 2.49 11.03
N LEU A 12 5.29 2.34 11.02
CA LEU A 12 6.06 2.17 9.79
C LEU A 12 5.66 0.89 9.04
N TYR A 13 5.56 -0.24 9.74
CA TYR A 13 5.22 -1.52 9.11
C TYR A 13 3.72 -1.69 8.83
N VAL A 14 2.85 -0.97 9.51
CA VAL A 14 1.45 -0.81 9.10
C VAL A 14 1.38 -0.05 7.77
N ALA A 15 2.10 1.05 7.64
CA ALA A 15 2.15 1.82 6.39
C ALA A 15 2.76 1.04 5.22
N GLU A 16 3.65 0.09 5.48
CA GLU A 16 4.25 -0.80 4.48
C GLU A 16 3.27 -1.88 3.99
N GLY A 17 2.54 -2.52 4.91
CA GLY A 17 1.66 -3.64 4.59
C GLY A 17 0.40 -3.26 3.81
N ILE A 18 -0.16 -2.07 4.03
CA ILE A 18 -1.42 -1.63 3.41
C ILE A 18 -1.31 -1.55 1.87
N PRO A 19 -0.39 -0.77 1.26
CA PRO A 19 -0.35 -0.62 -0.19
C PRO A 19 0.06 -1.92 -0.90
N TYR A 20 0.91 -2.75 -0.28
CA TYR A 20 1.26 -4.06 -0.79
C TYR A 20 0.02 -4.93 -1.01
N ILE A 21 -0.79 -5.14 0.03
CA ILE A 21 -1.96 -6.03 -0.06
C ILE A 21 -3.06 -5.44 -0.96
N ILE A 22 -3.16 -4.11 -1.03
CA ILE A 22 -4.08 -3.43 -1.95
C ILE A 22 -3.69 -3.75 -3.39
N ALA A 23 -2.42 -3.61 -3.76
CA ALA A 23 -1.94 -3.93 -5.11
C ALA A 23 -2.08 -5.41 -5.44
N MET A 24 -1.71 -6.33 -4.51
CA MET A 24 -1.66 -7.76 -4.76
C MET A 24 -3.01 -8.47 -4.72
N THR A 25 -3.91 -8.04 -3.85
CA THR A 25 -5.14 -8.80 -3.59
C THR A 25 -6.40 -7.98 -3.79
N VAL A 26 -6.45 -6.76 -3.25
CA VAL A 26 -7.67 -5.94 -3.31
C VAL A 26 -7.95 -5.50 -4.74
N SER A 27 -6.92 -5.22 -5.55
CA SER A 27 -7.05 -4.91 -6.98
C SER A 27 -7.76 -6.02 -7.76
N VAL A 28 -7.44 -7.28 -7.48
CA VAL A 28 -8.07 -8.45 -8.11
C VAL A 28 -9.56 -8.51 -7.76
N VAL A 29 -9.90 -8.33 -6.49
CA VAL A 29 -11.30 -8.32 -6.03
C VAL A 29 -12.06 -7.13 -6.62
N LEU A 30 -11.47 -5.94 -6.64
CA LEU A 30 -12.02 -4.73 -7.25
C LEU A 30 -12.38 -4.96 -8.72
N TYR A 31 -11.41 -5.42 -9.52
CA TYR A 31 -11.63 -5.65 -10.96
C TYR A 31 -12.67 -6.74 -11.24
N LYS A 32 -12.68 -7.79 -10.40
CA LYS A 32 -13.71 -8.82 -10.51
C LYS A 32 -15.11 -8.27 -10.24
N ARG A 33 -15.26 -7.41 -9.22
CA ARG A 33 -16.53 -6.74 -8.87
C ARG A 33 -16.98 -5.75 -9.95
N LEU A 34 -16.04 -5.12 -10.65
CA LEU A 34 -16.29 -4.20 -11.75
C LEU A 34 -16.50 -4.91 -13.11
N GLY A 35 -16.54 -6.23 -13.15
CA GLY A 35 -16.89 -7.02 -14.34
C GLY A 35 -15.73 -7.25 -15.31
N ILE A 36 -14.49 -7.02 -14.92
CA ILE A 36 -13.32 -7.35 -15.78
C ILE A 36 -13.16 -8.87 -15.88
N SER A 37 -12.76 -9.35 -17.06
CA SER A 37 -12.57 -10.77 -17.33
C SER A 37 -11.46 -11.36 -16.46
N ASN A 38 -11.57 -12.64 -16.08
CA ASN A 38 -10.53 -13.31 -15.28
C ASN A 38 -9.18 -13.35 -16.02
N THR A 39 -9.20 -13.44 -17.34
CA THR A 39 -8.00 -13.43 -18.19
C THR A 39 -7.27 -12.08 -18.10
N ASP A 40 -8.00 -10.98 -18.24
CA ASP A 40 -7.42 -9.63 -18.13
C ASP A 40 -6.92 -9.36 -16.72
N ILE A 41 -7.70 -9.75 -15.70
CA ILE A 41 -7.25 -9.62 -14.30
C ILE A 41 -5.94 -10.35 -14.11
N ALA A 42 -5.85 -11.62 -14.49
CA ALA A 42 -4.62 -12.41 -14.34
C ALA A 42 -3.46 -11.80 -15.13
N LEU A 43 -3.71 -11.36 -16.39
CA LEU A 43 -2.67 -10.79 -17.25
C LEU A 43 -2.08 -9.49 -16.66
N TYR A 44 -2.91 -8.58 -16.21
CA TYR A 44 -2.45 -7.25 -15.79
C TYR A 44 -2.04 -7.18 -14.30
N THR A 45 -2.73 -7.88 -13.40
CA THR A 45 -2.42 -7.77 -11.97
C THR A 45 -1.24 -8.63 -11.54
N SER A 46 -0.92 -9.72 -12.25
CA SER A 46 0.27 -10.54 -11.95
C SER A 46 1.58 -9.75 -12.05
N TRP A 47 1.62 -8.72 -12.88
CA TRP A 47 2.80 -7.88 -13.05
C TRP A 47 2.99 -6.86 -11.90
N PHE A 48 1.99 -6.61 -11.07
CA PHE A 48 2.15 -5.71 -9.92
C PHE A 48 3.19 -6.17 -8.92
N TYR A 49 3.57 -7.46 -8.93
CA TYR A 49 4.64 -7.98 -8.10
C TYR A 49 6.05 -7.59 -8.60
N LEU A 50 6.17 -7.20 -9.87
CA LEU A 50 7.46 -6.88 -10.49
C LEU A 50 8.31 -5.87 -9.70
N PRO A 51 7.77 -4.75 -9.17
CA PRO A 51 8.57 -3.79 -8.40
C PRO A 51 9.32 -4.44 -7.21
N TRP A 52 8.71 -5.39 -6.51
CA TRP A 52 9.38 -6.07 -5.39
C TRP A 52 10.48 -7.04 -5.86
N VAL A 53 10.32 -7.65 -7.02
CA VAL A 53 11.33 -8.54 -7.60
C VAL A 53 12.57 -7.78 -8.05
N ILE A 54 12.36 -6.64 -8.73
CA ILE A 54 13.44 -5.85 -9.30
C ILE A 54 13.95 -4.73 -8.38
N LYS A 55 13.41 -4.60 -7.15
CA LYS A 55 13.84 -3.57 -6.19
C LYS A 55 15.35 -3.51 -5.93
N PRO A 56 16.15 -4.61 -6.00
CA PRO A 56 17.60 -4.52 -5.86
C PRO A 56 18.27 -3.63 -6.91
N LEU A 57 17.66 -3.40 -8.08
CA LEU A 57 18.23 -2.56 -9.14
C LEU A 57 18.31 -1.08 -8.76
N TRP A 58 17.36 -0.58 -7.95
CA TRP A 58 17.37 0.83 -7.51
C TRP A 58 17.57 1.00 -6.00
N SER A 59 17.67 -0.08 -5.23
CA SER A 59 17.99 0.00 -3.80
C SER A 59 19.25 0.83 -3.54
N PRO A 60 20.37 0.70 -4.31
CA PRO A 60 21.54 1.54 -4.11
C PRO A 60 21.26 3.04 -4.28
N LEU A 61 20.32 3.42 -5.16
CA LEU A 61 19.94 4.83 -5.33
C LEU A 61 19.25 5.37 -4.08
N VAL A 62 18.38 4.57 -3.46
CA VAL A 62 17.72 4.93 -2.19
C VAL A 62 18.72 5.05 -1.05
N ASP A 63 19.83 4.31 -1.11
CA ASP A 63 20.91 4.36 -0.13
C ASP A 63 21.84 5.57 -0.34
N MET A 64 22.10 5.95 -1.58
CA MET A 64 23.00 7.03 -1.94
C MET A 64 22.37 8.42 -1.83
N PHE A 65 21.08 8.55 -2.16
CA PHE A 65 20.41 9.84 -2.23
C PHE A 65 19.47 10.07 -1.04
N ARG A 66 19.67 11.22 -0.35
CA ARG A 66 18.83 11.67 0.75
C ARG A 66 18.82 10.73 1.98
N THR A 67 18.04 11.10 2.98
CA THR A 67 17.86 10.30 4.20
C THR A 67 16.74 9.26 4.01
N LYS A 68 16.82 8.13 4.71
CA LYS A 68 15.76 7.12 4.72
C LYS A 68 14.40 7.69 5.10
N ARG A 69 14.38 8.61 6.09
CA ARG A 69 13.16 9.31 6.51
C ARG A 69 12.55 10.13 5.38
N SER A 70 13.36 10.83 4.59
CA SER A 70 12.87 11.62 3.44
C SER A 70 12.22 10.72 2.38
N TRP A 71 12.82 9.55 2.10
CA TRP A 71 12.24 8.57 1.19
C TRP A 71 10.92 8.00 1.72
N ILE A 72 10.86 7.62 3.01
CA ILE A 72 9.63 7.12 3.64
C ILE A 72 8.50 8.13 3.45
N LEU A 73 8.71 9.39 3.84
CA LEU A 73 7.70 10.43 3.74
C LEU A 73 7.28 10.69 2.28
N ALA A 74 8.24 10.79 1.35
CA ALA A 74 7.93 11.00 -0.06
C ALA A 74 7.10 9.85 -0.65
N MET A 75 7.47 8.60 -0.35
CA MET A 75 6.73 7.44 -0.85
C MET A 75 5.35 7.31 -0.21
N GLN A 76 5.20 7.60 1.08
CA GLN A 76 3.89 7.61 1.74
C GLN A 76 2.96 8.65 1.11
N LEU A 77 3.46 9.85 0.82
CA LEU A 77 2.68 10.87 0.13
C LEU A 77 2.23 10.40 -1.27
N LEU A 78 3.15 9.84 -2.05
CA LEU A 78 2.83 9.34 -3.40
C LEU A 78 1.85 8.16 -3.36
N ILE A 79 1.93 7.29 -2.35
CA ILE A 79 0.96 6.21 -2.13
C ILE A 79 -0.41 6.80 -1.81
N ALA A 80 -0.49 7.79 -0.90
CA ALA A 80 -1.75 8.45 -0.56
C ALA A 80 -2.40 9.13 -1.78
N VAL A 81 -1.59 9.82 -2.58
CA VAL A 81 -2.02 10.45 -3.84
C VAL A 81 -2.51 9.39 -4.83
N SER A 82 -1.81 8.26 -4.95
CA SER A 82 -2.23 7.16 -5.82
C SER A 82 -3.57 6.56 -5.38
N LEU A 83 -3.76 6.34 -4.08
CA LEU A 83 -5.03 5.86 -3.51
C LEU A 83 -6.18 6.85 -3.77
N PHE A 84 -5.92 8.15 -3.66
CA PHE A 84 -6.89 9.20 -3.95
C PHE A 84 -7.30 9.17 -5.43
N PHE A 85 -6.35 9.07 -6.36
CA PHE A 85 -6.66 8.99 -7.78
C PHE A 85 -7.33 7.66 -8.16
N LEU A 86 -6.96 6.54 -7.53
CA LEU A 86 -7.70 5.28 -7.69
C LEU A 86 -9.18 5.49 -7.34
N ALA A 87 -9.47 6.09 -6.19
CA ALA A 87 -10.83 6.40 -5.78
C ALA A 87 -11.57 7.28 -6.81
N LEU A 88 -10.90 8.29 -7.35
CA LEU A 88 -11.48 9.23 -8.31
C LEU A 88 -11.81 8.57 -9.64
N PHE A 89 -10.94 7.67 -10.14
CA PHE A 89 -11.10 7.08 -11.47
C PHE A 89 -11.96 5.81 -11.49
N ILE A 90 -12.19 5.12 -10.37
CA ILE A 90 -13.04 3.91 -10.32
C ILE A 90 -14.44 4.14 -10.95
N PRO A 91 -15.18 5.25 -10.71
CA PRO A 91 -16.50 5.44 -11.30
C PRO A 91 -16.50 5.98 -12.74
N THR A 92 -15.35 6.11 -13.40
CA THR A 92 -15.25 6.68 -14.75
C THR A 92 -15.31 5.61 -15.84
N ALA A 93 -15.71 5.99 -17.07
CA ALA A 93 -15.80 5.06 -18.20
C ALA A 93 -14.46 4.41 -18.59
N GLY A 94 -13.34 5.09 -18.35
CA GLY A 94 -11.98 4.59 -18.61
C GLY A 94 -11.28 3.97 -17.40
N PHE A 95 -12.02 3.61 -16.36
CA PHE A 95 -11.49 3.23 -15.05
C PHE A 95 -10.35 2.22 -15.11
N PHE A 96 -10.45 1.20 -15.94
CA PHE A 96 -9.49 0.09 -15.97
C PHE A 96 -8.06 0.57 -16.28
N ARG A 97 -7.89 1.39 -17.31
CA ARG A 97 -6.58 1.93 -17.72
C ARG A 97 -5.99 2.88 -16.67
N PHE A 98 -6.81 3.78 -16.14
CA PHE A 98 -6.35 4.75 -15.13
C PHE A 98 -6.04 4.08 -13.81
N THR A 99 -6.87 3.14 -13.36
CA THR A 99 -6.60 2.43 -12.10
C THR A 99 -5.38 1.52 -12.22
N LEU A 100 -5.14 0.87 -13.38
CA LEU A 100 -3.90 0.13 -13.63
C LEU A 100 -2.67 1.03 -13.48
N LEU A 101 -2.69 2.23 -14.07
CA LEU A 101 -1.59 3.19 -13.95
C LEU A 101 -1.31 3.54 -12.48
N PHE A 102 -2.34 3.88 -11.70
CA PHE A 102 -2.16 4.24 -10.30
C PHE A 102 -1.80 3.06 -9.41
N PHE A 103 -2.26 1.84 -9.69
CA PHE A 103 -1.76 0.63 -9.03
C PHE A 103 -0.27 0.40 -9.32
N TRP A 104 0.20 0.63 -10.54
CA TRP A 104 1.61 0.55 -10.88
C TRP A 104 2.45 1.60 -10.13
N ILE A 105 2.02 2.86 -10.13
CA ILE A 105 2.70 3.92 -9.37
C ILE A 105 2.76 3.56 -7.90
N MET A 106 1.64 3.13 -7.31
CA MET A 106 1.55 2.71 -5.92
C MET A 106 2.48 1.51 -5.62
N ALA A 107 2.56 0.52 -6.52
CA ALA A 107 3.42 -0.64 -6.35
C ALA A 107 4.91 -0.27 -6.34
N PHE A 108 5.37 0.61 -7.24
CA PHE A 108 6.73 1.13 -7.24
C PHE A 108 7.03 1.99 -6.00
N CYS A 109 6.10 2.84 -5.60
CA CYS A 109 6.24 3.64 -4.37
C CYS A 109 6.29 2.76 -3.13
N SER A 110 5.46 1.71 -3.07
CA SER A 110 5.44 0.77 -1.95
C SER A 110 6.73 -0.05 -1.88
N ALA A 111 7.25 -0.56 -3.00
CA ALA A 111 8.53 -1.27 -3.03
C ALA A 111 9.72 -0.36 -2.63
N THR A 112 9.67 0.92 -3.01
CA THR A 112 10.68 1.91 -2.61
C THR A 112 10.55 2.28 -1.13
N HIS A 113 9.31 2.41 -0.63
CA HIS A 113 9.03 2.60 0.80
C HIS A 113 9.60 1.45 1.64
N ASP A 114 9.40 0.21 1.21
CA ASP A 114 9.92 -1.01 1.84
C ASP A 114 11.46 -0.96 1.98
N ILE A 115 12.19 -0.61 0.91
CA ILE A 115 13.66 -0.41 0.96
C ILE A 115 14.04 0.66 2.01
N ALA A 116 13.34 1.79 2.00
CA ALA A 116 13.65 2.89 2.91
C ALA A 116 13.28 2.57 4.36
N ALA A 117 12.16 1.87 4.58
CA ALA A 117 11.69 1.45 5.90
C ALA A 117 12.63 0.43 6.54
N ASP A 118 13.04 -0.59 5.78
CA ASP A 118 14.03 -1.56 6.26
C ASP A 118 15.38 -0.93 6.53
N GLY A 119 15.85 -0.03 5.66
CA GLY A 119 17.08 0.72 5.90
C GLY A 119 16.97 1.63 7.13
N PHE A 120 15.83 2.27 7.36
CA PHE A 120 15.59 3.10 8.55
C PHE A 120 15.57 2.25 9.83
N TYR A 121 14.94 1.08 9.79
CA TYR A 121 14.93 0.12 10.90
C TYR A 121 16.36 -0.34 11.26
N MET A 122 17.17 -0.71 10.25
CA MET A 122 18.53 -1.19 10.47
C MET A 122 19.48 -0.10 10.98
N LEU A 123 19.33 1.15 10.48
CA LEU A 123 20.19 2.26 10.88
C LEU A 123 19.75 2.94 12.19
N GLY A 124 18.46 2.87 12.50
CA GLY A 124 17.87 3.53 13.66
C GLY A 124 17.89 2.72 14.95
N LEU A 125 18.22 1.43 14.89
CA LEU A 125 18.18 0.51 16.02
C LEU A 125 19.51 -0.23 16.20
N ARG A 126 19.88 -0.49 17.46
CA ARG A 126 20.98 -1.37 17.78
C ARG A 126 20.62 -2.83 17.49
N GLN A 127 21.59 -3.72 17.34
CA GLN A 127 21.36 -5.12 17.01
C GLN A 127 20.46 -5.85 18.01
N ASP A 128 20.63 -5.57 19.31
CA ASP A 128 19.79 -6.10 20.37
C ASP A 128 18.33 -5.62 20.28
N GLU A 129 18.13 -4.34 19.95
CA GLU A 129 16.79 -3.75 19.72
C GLU A 129 16.14 -4.30 18.45
N GLN A 130 16.90 -4.49 17.37
CA GLN A 130 16.42 -5.10 16.14
C GLN A 130 15.90 -6.53 16.40
N ALA A 131 16.67 -7.33 17.13
CA ALA A 131 16.28 -8.68 17.51
C ALA A 131 15.00 -8.71 18.36
N ALA A 132 14.88 -7.79 19.32
CA ALA A 132 13.70 -7.68 20.18
C ALA A 132 12.44 -7.22 19.42
N LEU A 133 12.60 -6.37 18.39
CA LEU A 133 11.48 -5.77 17.66
C LEU A 133 11.08 -6.51 16.38
N VAL A 134 11.80 -7.56 15.98
CA VAL A 134 11.48 -8.33 14.77
C VAL A 134 10.07 -8.94 14.81
N GLY A 135 9.65 -9.43 15.97
CA GLY A 135 8.29 -9.94 16.19
C GLY A 135 7.23 -8.84 16.09
N VAL A 136 7.51 -7.67 16.67
CA VAL A 136 6.61 -6.51 16.61
C VAL A 136 6.42 -6.07 15.16
N ARG A 137 7.49 -5.83 14.43
CA ARG A 137 7.49 -5.49 13.00
C ARG A 137 6.63 -6.46 12.18
N THR A 138 6.89 -7.75 12.29
CA THR A 138 6.17 -8.79 11.53
C THR A 138 4.69 -8.87 11.91
N THR A 139 4.38 -8.72 13.18
CA THR A 139 3.00 -8.73 13.69
C THR A 139 2.19 -7.56 13.14
N PHE A 140 2.72 -6.35 13.22
CA PHE A 140 2.01 -5.16 12.74
C PHE A 140 1.87 -5.13 11.21
N TYR A 141 2.87 -5.61 10.47
CA TYR A 141 2.74 -5.83 9.03
C TYR A 141 1.60 -6.81 8.70
N ARG A 142 1.52 -7.95 9.40
CA ARG A 142 0.45 -8.94 9.18
C ARG A 142 -0.92 -8.41 9.58
N ILE A 143 -1.03 -7.71 10.69
CA ILE A 143 -2.28 -7.06 11.10
C ILE A 143 -2.74 -6.09 10.01
N ALA A 144 -1.84 -5.26 9.50
CA ALA A 144 -2.13 -4.30 8.45
C ALA A 144 -2.62 -4.98 7.16
N THR A 145 -1.96 -6.05 6.71
CA THR A 145 -2.36 -6.78 5.50
C THR A 145 -3.71 -7.47 5.66
N ILE A 146 -3.99 -8.09 6.81
CA ILE A 146 -5.28 -8.74 7.09
C ILE A 146 -6.39 -7.68 7.19
N ALA A 147 -6.16 -6.60 7.93
CA ALA A 147 -7.12 -5.52 8.12
C ALA A 147 -7.43 -4.80 6.80
N ALA A 148 -6.42 -4.51 5.98
CA ALA A 148 -6.62 -3.87 4.68
C ALA A 148 -7.37 -4.80 3.71
N LYS A 149 -6.96 -6.08 3.60
CA LYS A 149 -7.64 -7.05 2.73
C LYS A 149 -9.09 -7.26 3.13
N GLY A 150 -9.33 -7.60 4.40
CA GLY A 150 -10.67 -7.87 4.90
C GLY A 150 -11.52 -6.60 5.04
N GLY A 151 -10.97 -5.56 5.67
CA GLY A 151 -11.68 -4.32 5.96
C GLY A 151 -12.17 -3.60 4.72
N LEU A 152 -11.34 -3.50 3.66
CA LEU A 152 -11.71 -2.85 2.41
C LEU A 152 -12.85 -3.59 1.68
N VAL A 153 -12.74 -4.92 1.57
CA VAL A 153 -13.75 -5.73 0.91
C VAL A 153 -15.07 -5.71 1.69
N ILE A 154 -15.01 -5.78 3.03
CA ILE A 154 -16.19 -5.69 3.90
C ILE A 154 -16.83 -4.30 3.77
N LEU A 155 -16.06 -3.23 3.80
CA LEU A 155 -16.58 -1.88 3.68
C LEU A 155 -17.25 -1.65 2.32
N ALA A 156 -16.60 -2.05 1.21
CA ALA A 156 -17.19 -1.96 -0.11
C ALA A 156 -18.49 -2.77 -0.21
N GLY A 157 -18.50 -4.02 0.27
CA GLY A 157 -19.68 -4.87 0.29
C GLY A 157 -20.82 -4.31 1.16
N TYR A 158 -20.50 -3.71 2.30
CA TYR A 158 -21.49 -3.04 3.14
C TYR A 158 -22.13 -1.85 2.44
N LEU A 159 -21.34 -1.03 1.75
CA LEU A 159 -21.85 0.11 0.99
C LEU A 159 -22.73 -0.35 -0.19
N GLU A 160 -22.36 -1.43 -0.87
CA GLU A 160 -23.19 -2.05 -1.92
C GLU A 160 -24.54 -2.53 -1.35
N MET A 161 -24.55 -3.20 -0.19
CA MET A 161 -25.79 -3.62 0.50
C MET A 161 -26.68 -2.44 0.91
N ARG A 162 -26.12 -1.24 1.07
CA ARG A 162 -26.85 0.00 1.32
C ARG A 162 -27.42 0.64 0.04
N GLY A 163 -27.26 -0.01 -1.11
CA GLY A 163 -27.82 0.44 -2.39
C GLY A 163 -26.88 1.31 -3.23
N LEU A 164 -25.60 1.45 -2.87
CA LEU A 164 -24.66 2.16 -3.73
C LEU A 164 -24.27 1.29 -4.94
N PRO A 165 -24.11 1.91 -6.13
CA PRO A 165 -23.50 1.23 -7.27
C PRO A 165 -22.09 0.71 -6.90
N VAL A 166 -21.70 -0.45 -7.44
CA VAL A 166 -20.41 -1.10 -7.16
C VAL A 166 -19.24 -0.13 -7.29
N ALA A 167 -19.17 0.61 -8.39
CA ALA A 167 -18.10 1.57 -8.63
C ALA A 167 -18.04 2.67 -7.56
N SER A 168 -19.18 3.20 -7.13
CA SER A 168 -19.25 4.25 -6.09
C SER A 168 -18.88 3.70 -4.72
N ALA A 169 -19.30 2.47 -4.38
CA ALA A 169 -18.95 1.82 -3.12
C ALA A 169 -17.43 1.61 -3.00
N TRP A 170 -16.80 1.12 -4.06
CA TRP A 170 -15.35 0.95 -4.10
C TRP A 170 -14.61 2.29 -4.11
N SER A 171 -15.10 3.30 -4.83
CA SER A 171 -14.55 4.66 -4.81
C SER A 171 -14.50 5.22 -3.41
N LEU A 172 -15.64 5.20 -2.68
CA LEU A 172 -15.70 5.66 -1.28
C LEU A 172 -14.78 4.87 -0.37
N THR A 173 -14.67 3.56 -0.58
CA THR A 173 -13.75 2.70 0.19
C THR A 173 -12.30 3.13 -0.02
N PHE A 174 -11.89 3.42 -1.25
CA PHE A 174 -10.53 3.89 -1.54
C PHE A 174 -10.29 5.32 -1.01
N PHE A 175 -11.29 6.20 -1.03
CA PHE A 175 -11.17 7.51 -0.36
C PHE A 175 -10.97 7.37 1.15
N ALA A 176 -11.70 6.47 1.81
CA ALA A 176 -11.52 6.22 3.23
C ALA A 176 -10.10 5.72 3.54
N VAL A 177 -9.56 4.81 2.74
CA VAL A 177 -8.18 4.33 2.90
C VAL A 177 -7.15 5.42 2.62
N ALA A 178 -7.35 6.23 1.59
CA ALA A 178 -6.47 7.37 1.32
C ALA A 178 -6.41 8.33 2.52
N ALA A 179 -7.57 8.62 3.13
CA ALA A 179 -7.66 9.46 4.33
C ALA A 179 -6.95 8.82 5.54
N ILE A 180 -7.17 7.52 5.78
CA ILE A 180 -6.49 6.78 6.86
C ILE A 180 -4.97 6.79 6.63
N PHE A 181 -4.54 6.56 5.38
CA PHE A 181 -3.12 6.53 5.05
C PHE A 181 -2.45 7.90 5.24
N MET A 182 -3.17 9.00 4.95
CA MET A 182 -2.70 10.36 5.24
C MET A 182 -2.55 10.64 6.75
N VAL A 183 -3.32 9.98 7.62
CA VAL A 183 -3.16 10.11 9.09
C VAL A 183 -1.91 9.35 9.58
N LEU A 184 -1.48 8.32 8.86
CA LEU A 184 -0.24 7.57 9.17
C LEU A 184 1.03 8.30 8.74
N PHE A 185 0.88 9.34 7.87
CA PHE A 185 1.95 10.22 7.40
C PHE A 185 2.41 11.21 8.48
#